data_0d3ee59e56bbf80155b23a539bff08b0
#
_entry.id   0d3ee59e56bbf80155b23a539bff08b0
#
_cell.length_a   1.000
_cell.length_b   1.000
_cell.length_c   1.000
_cell.angle_alpha   90.00
_cell.angle_beta   90.00
_cell.angle_gamma   90.00
#
_symmetry.space_group_name_H-M   'P 1'
#
loop_
_entity.id
_entity.type
_entity.pdbx_description
1 polymer ?
#
loop_
_entity_poly.entity_id
_entity_poly.type
_entity_poly.pdbx_seq_one_letter_code
_entity_poly.pdbx_strand_id
1 'polypeptide(L)'
;QLNNIIKDFTPGLVVNRVRSKKDLMTGDNLLKLVKKFLEVEATYLGYIIESDRVRDSVDEMIPLLIKDPQSKPSENLQQIIGALTNTDLQFVKRDGRIFVSKQVRLSSGWEV
;
A
#
# COMPACT_ATOMS: atom_id res chain seq x y z
N GLN A 1 10.54 -22.60 -18.54
CA GLN A 1 10.14 -23.55 -17.49
C GLN A 1 9.42 -22.87 -16.35
N LEU A 2 8.50 -23.58 -15.74
CA LEU A 2 7.67 -23.03 -14.67
C LEU A 2 8.50 -22.54 -13.48
N ASN A 3 9.52 -23.31 -13.09
CA ASN A 3 10.36 -22.96 -11.95
C ASN A 3 11.13 -21.66 -12.17
N ASN A 4 11.56 -21.39 -13.41
CA ASN A 4 12.25 -20.14 -13.72
C ASN A 4 11.31 -18.95 -13.68
N ILE A 5 10.07 -19.12 -14.12
CA ILE A 5 9.04 -18.09 -14.03
C ILE A 5 8.74 -17.74 -12.57
N ILE A 6 8.63 -18.76 -11.72
CA ILE A 6 8.35 -18.57 -10.29
C ILE A 6 9.52 -17.87 -9.59
N LYS A 7 10.77 -18.22 -9.94
CA LYS A 7 11.95 -17.59 -9.33
C LYS A 7 12.01 -16.08 -9.59
N ASP A 8 11.62 -15.66 -10.78
CA ASP A 8 11.66 -14.25 -11.16
C ASP A 8 10.42 -13.49 -10.70
N PHE A 9 9.44 -14.19 -10.14
CA PHE A 9 8.21 -13.60 -9.66
C PHE A 9 8.40 -13.07 -8.23
N THR A 10 8.27 -11.76 -8.06
CA THR A 10 8.42 -11.09 -6.76
C THR A 10 7.13 -10.35 -6.42
N PRO A 11 6.12 -11.06 -5.89
CA PRO A 11 4.83 -10.44 -5.61
C PRO A 11 4.91 -9.45 -4.45
N GLY A 12 4.10 -8.40 -4.53
CA GLY A 12 3.84 -7.50 -3.43
C GLY A 12 2.59 -7.94 -2.69
N LEU A 13 2.62 -7.87 -1.35
CA LEU A 13 1.51 -8.26 -0.51
C LEU A 13 0.93 -7.05 0.21
N VAL A 14 -0.39 -6.89 0.11
CA VAL A 14 -1.13 -5.87 0.83
C VAL A 14 -2.22 -6.53 1.64
N VAL A 15 -2.34 -6.18 2.93
CA VAL A 15 -3.44 -6.63 3.77
C VAL A 15 -4.52 -5.56 3.77
N ASN A 16 -5.70 -5.93 3.28
CA ASN A 16 -6.83 -5.01 3.18
C ASN A 16 -7.81 -5.22 4.34
N ARG A 17 -8.57 -4.19 4.65
CA ARG A 17 -9.64 -4.22 5.66
C ARG A 17 -9.13 -4.60 7.04
N VAL A 18 -8.01 -4.01 7.44
CA VAL A 18 -7.43 -4.26 8.75
C VAL A 18 -8.28 -3.61 9.84
N ARG A 19 -8.69 -4.39 10.83
CA ARG A 19 -9.49 -3.93 11.98
C ARG A 19 -8.72 -3.96 13.29
N SER A 20 -7.68 -4.79 13.37
CA SER A 20 -6.95 -5.02 14.62
C SER A 20 -5.52 -5.43 14.35
N LYS A 21 -4.72 -5.49 15.42
CA LYS A 21 -3.35 -6.00 15.33
C LYS A 21 -3.29 -7.44 14.82
N LYS A 22 -4.30 -8.24 15.14
CA LYS A 22 -4.39 -9.62 14.66
C LYS A 22 -4.44 -9.67 13.14
N ASP A 23 -5.18 -8.76 12.52
CA ASP A 23 -5.25 -8.68 11.07
C ASP A 23 -3.91 -8.28 10.47
N LEU A 24 -3.15 -7.41 11.14
CA LEU A 24 -1.81 -7.03 10.70
C LEU A 24 -0.85 -8.22 10.69
N MET A 25 -0.97 -9.12 11.66
CA MET A 25 -0.13 -10.31 11.73
C MET A 25 -0.40 -11.28 10.59
N THR A 26 -1.57 -11.19 9.97
CA THR A 26 -1.92 -12.01 8.81
C THR A 26 -0.91 -11.81 7.66
N GLY A 27 -0.46 -10.58 7.44
CA GLY A 27 0.54 -10.29 6.40
C GLY A 27 1.84 -11.03 6.61
N ASP A 28 2.36 -10.99 7.83
CA ASP A 28 3.60 -11.69 8.17
C ASP A 28 3.45 -13.20 8.02
N ASN A 29 2.32 -13.74 8.45
CA ASN A 29 2.04 -15.17 8.33
C ASN A 29 1.95 -15.60 6.87
N LEU A 30 1.31 -14.80 6.03
CA LEU A 30 1.21 -15.09 4.60
C LEU A 30 2.57 -15.05 3.92
N LEU A 31 3.43 -14.09 4.28
CA LEU A 31 4.80 -14.05 3.76
C LEU A 31 5.56 -15.32 4.06
N LYS A 32 5.46 -15.81 5.29
CA LYS A 32 6.11 -17.05 5.71
C LYS A 32 5.57 -18.25 4.95
N LEU A 33 4.26 -18.31 4.74
CA LEU A 33 3.62 -19.40 4.00
C LEU A 33 4.03 -19.40 2.54
N VAL A 34 4.05 -18.24 1.90
CA VAL A 34 4.45 -18.11 0.50
C VAL A 34 5.89 -18.56 0.31
N LYS A 35 6.79 -18.13 1.19
CA LYS A 35 8.18 -18.52 1.12
C LYS A 35 8.36 -20.03 1.34
N LYS A 36 7.65 -20.57 2.31
CA LYS A 36 7.78 -22.00 2.67
C LYS A 36 7.25 -22.93 1.60
N PHE A 37 6.08 -22.63 1.02
CA PHE A 37 5.40 -23.55 0.11
C PHE A 37 5.64 -23.28 -1.35
N LEU A 38 5.84 -22.01 -1.74
CA LEU A 38 6.04 -21.63 -3.14
C LEU A 38 7.50 -21.28 -3.44
N GLU A 39 8.33 -21.18 -2.42
CA GLU A 39 9.74 -20.78 -2.54
C GLU A 39 9.89 -19.44 -3.29
N VAL A 40 8.93 -18.53 -3.08
CA VAL A 40 8.90 -17.23 -3.72
C VAL A 40 9.16 -16.15 -2.67
N GLU A 41 10.04 -15.20 -3.00
CA GLU A 41 10.27 -14.04 -2.15
C GLU A 41 9.17 -13.01 -2.42
N ALA A 42 8.31 -12.79 -1.43
CA ALA A 42 7.27 -11.78 -1.49
C ALA A 42 7.66 -10.58 -0.63
N THR A 43 7.25 -9.39 -1.03
CA THR A 43 7.50 -8.17 -0.31
C THR A 43 6.21 -7.68 0.34
N TYR A 44 6.26 -7.37 1.62
CA TYR A 44 5.12 -6.77 2.30
C TYR A 44 5.11 -5.26 1.99
N LEU A 45 4.08 -4.81 1.30
CA LEU A 45 3.97 -3.42 0.87
C LEU A 45 3.26 -2.54 1.88
N GLY A 46 2.36 -3.12 2.65
CA GLY A 46 1.62 -2.38 3.65
C GLY A 46 0.21 -2.91 3.86
N TYR A 47 -0.59 -2.11 4.52
CA TYR A 47 -1.96 -2.49 4.85
C TYR A 47 -2.90 -1.30 4.64
N ILE A 48 -4.19 -1.61 4.55
CA ILE A 48 -5.24 -0.61 4.45
C ILE A 48 -6.25 -0.90 5.56
N ILE A 49 -6.48 0.06 6.43
CA ILE A 49 -7.45 -0.11 7.50
C ILE A 49 -8.88 -0.10 6.96
N GLU A 50 -9.76 -0.82 7.63
CA GLU A 50 -11.19 -0.75 7.33
C GLU A 50 -11.71 0.62 7.78
N SER A 51 -12.45 1.29 6.90
CA SER A 51 -12.94 2.65 7.16
C SER A 51 -14.19 2.93 6.36
N ASP A 52 -15.13 3.64 6.98
CA ASP A 52 -16.34 4.12 6.28
C ASP A 52 -15.98 5.08 5.15
N ARG A 53 -14.83 5.76 5.23
CA ARG A 53 -14.36 6.65 4.17
C ARG A 53 -14.18 5.92 2.85
N VAL A 54 -13.67 4.67 2.91
CA VAL A 54 -13.52 3.83 1.72
C VAL A 54 -14.89 3.51 1.13
N ARG A 55 -15.85 3.12 1.96
CA ARG A 55 -17.22 2.84 1.52
C ARG A 55 -17.85 4.06 0.89
N ASP A 56 -17.74 5.22 1.53
CA ASP A 56 -18.31 6.46 1.03
C ASP A 56 -17.73 6.84 -0.32
N SER A 57 -16.42 6.64 -0.50
CA SER A 57 -15.77 6.95 -1.78
C SER A 57 -16.33 6.08 -2.91
N VAL A 58 -16.58 4.81 -2.63
CA VAL A 58 -17.17 3.88 -3.61
C VAL A 58 -18.60 4.28 -3.91
N ASP A 59 -19.39 4.56 -2.88
CA ASP A 59 -20.81 4.94 -3.03
C ASP A 59 -20.96 6.23 -3.83
N GLU A 60 -20.06 7.18 -3.62
CA GLU A 60 -20.10 8.47 -4.33
C GLU A 60 -19.34 8.42 -5.65
N MET A 61 -18.69 7.29 -5.96
CA MET A 61 -17.91 7.11 -7.18
C MET A 61 -16.79 8.15 -7.31
N ILE A 62 -16.19 8.53 -6.18
CA ILE A 62 -15.04 9.44 -6.13
C ILE A 62 -13.85 8.67 -5.54
N PRO A 63 -12.70 8.64 -6.22
CA PRO A 63 -11.53 7.95 -5.68
C PRO A 63 -11.16 8.47 -4.28
N LEU A 64 -10.82 7.55 -3.38
CA LEU A 64 -10.54 7.88 -1.98
C LEU A 64 -9.47 8.95 -1.82
N LEU A 65 -8.38 8.86 -2.58
CA LEU A 65 -7.29 9.83 -2.50
C LEU A 65 -7.69 11.23 -2.96
N ILE A 66 -8.73 11.33 -3.76
CA ILE A 66 -9.28 12.63 -4.21
C ILE A 66 -10.29 13.14 -3.18
N LYS A 67 -11.16 12.27 -2.69
CA LYS A 67 -12.22 12.67 -1.76
C LYS A 67 -11.69 12.98 -0.36
N ASP A 68 -10.88 12.08 0.19
CA ASP A 68 -10.36 12.19 1.56
C ASP A 68 -8.85 11.90 1.59
N PRO A 69 -8.02 12.78 1.04
CA PRO A 69 -6.58 12.50 0.92
C PRO A 69 -5.87 12.40 2.28
N GLN A 70 -6.47 12.93 3.33
CA GLN A 70 -5.86 12.94 4.67
C GLN A 70 -6.47 11.92 5.61
N SER A 71 -7.39 11.10 5.13
CA SER A 71 -7.95 10.01 5.92
C SER A 71 -6.91 8.92 6.15
N LYS A 72 -7.12 8.11 7.19
CA LYS A 72 -6.20 7.03 7.53
C LYS A 72 -6.00 6.03 6.38
N PRO A 73 -7.05 5.53 5.71
CA PRO A 73 -6.84 4.63 4.58
C PRO A 73 -6.12 5.30 3.40
N SER A 74 -6.29 6.61 3.19
CA SER A 74 -5.52 7.34 2.18
C SER A 74 -4.03 7.37 2.52
N GLU A 75 -3.69 7.60 3.78
CA GLU A 75 -2.30 7.52 4.24
C GLU A 75 -1.71 6.13 4.01
N ASN A 76 -2.50 5.09 4.29
CA ASN A 76 -2.07 3.72 4.05
C ASN A 76 -1.78 3.48 2.57
N LEU A 77 -2.66 3.94 1.68
CA LEU A 77 -2.45 3.82 0.22
C LEU A 77 -1.20 4.56 -0.23
N GLN A 78 -0.96 5.76 0.30
CA GLN A 78 0.23 6.53 -0.03
C GLN A 78 1.50 5.79 0.39
N GLN A 79 1.49 5.14 1.54
CA GLN A 79 2.62 4.33 2.00
C GLN A 79 2.86 3.13 1.10
N ILE A 80 1.80 2.48 0.62
CA ILE A 80 1.91 1.36 -0.31
C ILE A 80 2.50 1.82 -1.63
N ILE A 81 2.02 2.94 -2.16
CA ILE A 81 2.54 3.52 -3.40
C ILE A 81 4.02 3.87 -3.22
N GLY A 82 4.39 4.45 -2.07
CA GLY A 82 5.78 4.75 -1.76
C GLY A 82 6.66 3.52 -1.74
N ALA A 83 6.18 2.43 -1.18
CA ALA A 83 6.91 1.16 -1.14
C ALA A 83 7.10 0.58 -2.55
N LEU A 84 6.06 0.66 -3.39
CA LEU A 84 6.11 0.15 -4.77
C LEU A 84 7.06 0.94 -5.65
N THR A 85 7.05 2.26 -5.50
CA THR A 85 7.77 3.17 -6.41
C THR A 85 9.06 3.71 -5.83
N ASN A 86 9.36 3.37 -4.57
CA ASN A 86 10.44 3.98 -3.80
C ASN A 86 10.30 5.51 -3.76
N THR A 87 9.08 5.99 -3.70
CA THR A 87 8.72 7.41 -3.77
C THR A 87 7.65 7.70 -2.74
N ASP A 88 7.77 8.80 -2.01
CA ASP A 88 6.68 9.25 -1.16
C ASP A 88 5.84 10.28 -1.90
N LEU A 89 4.53 10.06 -1.84
CA LEU A 89 3.55 10.98 -2.42
C LEU A 89 2.69 11.53 -1.30
N GLN A 90 2.43 12.82 -1.36
CA GLN A 90 1.45 13.47 -0.50
C GLN A 90 0.37 14.12 -1.34
N PHE A 91 -0.87 13.80 -1.02
CA PHE A 91 -2.03 14.39 -1.68
C PHE A 91 -2.65 15.40 -0.71
N VAL A 92 -2.67 16.65 -1.12
CA VAL A 92 -3.22 17.75 -0.30
C VAL A 92 -4.34 18.43 -1.08
N LYS A 93 -5.48 18.59 -0.42
CA LYS A 93 -6.63 19.28 -1.04
C LYS A 93 -6.65 20.73 -0.56
N ARG A 94 -6.57 21.67 -1.51
CA ARG A 94 -6.65 23.10 -1.25
C ARG A 94 -7.58 23.74 -2.27
N ASP A 95 -8.53 24.55 -1.80
CA ASP A 95 -9.47 25.28 -2.65
C ASP A 95 -10.12 24.42 -3.73
N GLY A 96 -10.51 23.18 -3.35
CA GLY A 96 -11.13 22.24 -4.26
C GLY A 96 -10.17 21.58 -5.25
N ARG A 97 -8.88 21.84 -5.17
CA ARG A 97 -7.85 21.23 -6.04
C ARG A 97 -6.98 20.27 -5.27
N ILE A 98 -6.50 19.25 -5.96
CA ILE A 98 -5.58 18.27 -5.41
C ILE A 98 -4.16 18.61 -5.85
N PHE A 99 -3.28 18.74 -4.87
CA PHE A 99 -1.85 18.96 -5.11
C PHE A 99 -1.12 17.70 -4.71
N VAL A 100 -0.13 17.29 -5.49
CA VAL A 100 0.68 16.11 -5.24
C VAL A 100 2.11 16.55 -5.02
N SER A 101 2.66 16.13 -3.89
CA SER A 101 4.07 16.32 -3.56
C SER A 101 4.78 14.98 -3.64
N LYS A 102 5.98 14.97 -4.19
CA LYS A 102 6.72 13.73 -4.45
C LYS A 102 8.14 13.86 -3.92
N GLN A 103 8.59 12.86 -3.17
CA GLN A 103 9.98 12.71 -2.73
C GLN A 103 10.48 11.31 -3.04
N VAL A 104 11.68 11.21 -3.58
CA VAL A 104 12.30 9.90 -3.86
C VAL A 104 13.01 9.42 -2.61
N ARG A 105 12.70 8.19 -2.19
CA ARG A 105 13.34 7.55 -1.06
C ARG A 105 14.63 6.88 -1.52
N LEU A 106 15.74 7.23 -0.90
CA LEU A 106 17.03 6.62 -1.16
C LEU A 106 17.38 5.61 -0.06
N SER A 107 18.34 4.74 -0.35
CA SER A 107 18.82 3.76 0.63
C SER A 107 19.43 4.40 1.88
N SER A 108 19.94 5.63 1.77
CA SER A 108 20.55 6.39 2.87
C SER A 108 19.60 7.39 3.52
N GLY A 109 18.35 7.47 3.08
CA GLY A 109 17.37 8.42 3.57
C GLY A 109 16.57 9.07 2.46
N TRP A 110 16.19 10.33 2.68
CA TRP A 110 15.34 11.06 1.74
C TRP A 110 16.15 12.00 0.87
N GLU A 111 15.82 12.01 -0.41
CA GLU A 111 16.30 13.03 -1.33
C GLU A 111 15.25 14.16 -1.41
N VAL A 112 15.73 15.37 -1.25
CA VAL A 112 14.87 16.56 -1.27
C VAL A 112 14.80 17.14 -2.67
#